data_8d5a4807eeeb92a8dc4b228856bb1549
#
_entry.id   8d5a4807eeeb92a8dc4b228856bb1549
#
_cell.length_a   1.000
_cell.length_b   1.000
_cell.length_c   1.000
_cell.angle_alpha   90.00
_cell.angle_beta   90.00
_cell.angle_gamma   90.00
#
_symmetry.space_group_name_H-M   'P 1'
#
loop_
_entity.id
_entity.type
_entity.pdbx_description
1 polymer ?
#
loop_
_entity_poly.entity_id
_entity_poly.type
_entity_poly.pdbx_seq_one_letter_code
_entity_poly.pdbx_strand_id
1 'polypeptide(L)'
;MATPTVLERILESTREALESRKREMSLGELEYQAFAIGGAEGVSPRRFAAALTEPGIAVIAEFKRRSPSAGTLRHAPNLHELVRAYERGGANALSVLTEEKHFDGTLEDVTAARAACELPILRKDFILDEYQLYEAKVARADAVLLIVAALEHQQLSALNTRAQTLGLDVLVEVHDRDELRTALKIGAELIGVNNRDLRDFSVDVERTERLMGEIPTGVTVVSESGIARPEQLRKLEDAGVAAVLVGETLMRSTDPEAALRTLRGRS
;
A
#
# COMPACT_ATOMS: atom_id res chain seq x y z
N MET A 1 -2.19 -26.88 20.27
CA MET A 1 -1.52 -25.79 19.52
C MET A 1 -2.59 -24.76 19.24
N ALA A 2 -2.31 -23.46 19.39
CA ALA A 2 -3.25 -22.41 19.02
C ALA A 2 -3.46 -22.41 17.50
N THR A 3 -4.66 -22.09 17.04
CA THR A 3 -4.95 -21.92 15.60
C THR A 3 -4.18 -20.69 15.09
N PRO A 4 -3.41 -20.81 13.98
CA PRO A 4 -2.66 -19.69 13.46
C PRO A 4 -3.60 -18.53 13.06
N THR A 5 -3.16 -17.31 13.34
CA THR A 5 -3.86 -16.09 12.94
C THR A 5 -3.94 -15.98 11.42
N VAL A 6 -4.77 -15.07 10.93
CA VAL A 6 -4.85 -14.85 9.46
C VAL A 6 -3.54 -14.31 8.93
N LEU A 7 -2.90 -13.37 9.64
CA LEU A 7 -1.59 -12.85 9.28
C LEU A 7 -0.55 -13.98 9.15
N GLU A 8 -0.44 -14.86 10.14
CA GLU A 8 0.52 -15.98 10.10
C GLU A 8 0.32 -16.88 8.89
N ARG A 9 -0.94 -17.20 8.52
CA ARG A 9 -1.23 -17.99 7.30
C ARG A 9 -0.83 -17.27 6.01
N ILE A 10 -1.05 -15.96 5.94
CA ILE A 10 -0.63 -15.15 4.78
C ILE A 10 0.89 -15.13 4.70
N LEU A 11 1.59 -14.89 5.80
CA LEU A 11 3.06 -14.86 5.82
C LEU A 11 3.68 -16.21 5.43
N GLU A 12 3.07 -17.33 5.85
CA GLU A 12 3.51 -18.66 5.45
C GLU A 12 3.37 -18.85 3.93
N SER A 13 2.19 -18.56 3.37
CA SER A 13 1.98 -18.67 1.92
C SER A 13 2.87 -17.71 1.11
N THR A 14 3.14 -16.52 1.63
CA THR A 14 4.06 -15.57 1.00
C THR A 14 5.48 -16.11 0.95
N ARG A 15 5.97 -16.75 2.04
CA ARG A 15 7.30 -17.40 2.06
C ARG A 15 7.40 -18.52 1.03
N GLU A 16 6.37 -19.39 0.96
CA GLU A 16 6.32 -20.49 -0.02
C GLU A 16 6.38 -19.97 -1.47
N ALA A 17 5.57 -18.96 -1.79
CA ALA A 17 5.54 -18.35 -3.11
C ALA A 17 6.86 -17.64 -3.45
N LEU A 18 7.47 -16.94 -2.48
CA LEU A 18 8.77 -16.29 -2.63
C LEU A 18 9.88 -17.28 -2.96
N GLU A 19 9.95 -18.42 -2.24
CA GLU A 19 10.93 -19.46 -2.52
C GLU A 19 10.74 -20.10 -3.91
N SER A 20 9.52 -20.15 -4.44
CA SER A 20 9.28 -20.59 -5.83
C SER A 20 9.85 -19.57 -6.82
N ARG A 21 9.53 -18.29 -6.66
CA ARG A 21 10.02 -17.23 -7.54
C ARG A 21 11.55 -17.11 -7.54
N LYS A 22 12.20 -17.29 -6.37
CA LYS A 22 13.67 -17.31 -6.26
C LYS A 22 14.32 -18.48 -6.98
N ARG A 23 13.62 -19.60 -7.18
CA ARG A 23 14.10 -20.73 -8.00
C ARG A 23 13.97 -20.48 -9.51
N GLU A 24 12.96 -19.71 -9.91
CA GLU A 24 12.69 -19.35 -11.31
C GLU A 24 13.61 -18.24 -11.81
N MET A 25 13.90 -17.26 -10.95
CA MET A 25 14.80 -16.13 -11.26
C MET A 25 15.70 -15.85 -10.06
N SER A 26 17.00 -15.81 -10.28
CA SER A 26 17.97 -15.51 -9.23
C SER A 26 17.89 -14.04 -8.80
N LEU A 27 18.29 -13.74 -7.55
CA LEU A 27 18.38 -12.36 -7.06
C LEU A 27 19.28 -11.51 -7.98
N GLY A 28 20.43 -12.04 -8.43
CA GLY A 28 21.35 -11.30 -9.30
C GLY A 28 20.76 -10.93 -10.67
N GLU A 29 19.95 -11.80 -11.26
CA GLU A 29 19.23 -11.48 -12.49
C GLU A 29 18.19 -10.39 -12.28
N LEU A 30 17.45 -10.46 -11.16
CA LEU A 30 16.45 -9.47 -10.79
C LEU A 30 17.09 -8.11 -10.48
N GLU A 31 18.24 -8.09 -9.79
CA GLU A 31 19.03 -6.88 -9.55
C GLU A 31 19.48 -6.23 -10.86
N TYR A 32 19.97 -7.04 -11.81
CA TYR A 32 20.37 -6.55 -13.13
C TYR A 32 19.18 -5.89 -13.87
N GLN A 33 18.01 -6.52 -13.85
CA GLN A 33 16.80 -5.97 -14.46
C GLN A 33 16.36 -4.65 -13.79
N ALA A 34 16.37 -4.61 -12.46
CA ALA A 34 16.02 -3.41 -11.69
C ALA A 34 16.97 -2.24 -11.98
N PHE A 35 18.28 -2.53 -12.10
CA PHE A 35 19.28 -1.53 -12.46
C PHE A 35 19.08 -1.01 -13.89
N ALA A 36 18.80 -1.89 -14.85
CA ALA A 36 18.53 -1.51 -16.24
C ALA A 36 17.32 -0.56 -16.37
N ILE A 37 16.25 -0.81 -15.59
CA ILE A 37 15.08 0.06 -15.55
C ILE A 37 15.44 1.43 -14.94
N GLY A 38 16.20 1.45 -13.85
CA GLY A 38 16.61 2.69 -13.18
C GLY A 38 17.53 3.58 -14.01
N GLY A 39 18.28 3.00 -14.95
CA GLY A 39 19.18 3.70 -15.86
C GLY A 39 18.55 4.09 -17.22
N ALA A 40 17.32 3.68 -17.49
CA ALA A 40 16.67 4.00 -18.76
C ALA A 40 16.27 5.50 -18.81
N GLU A 41 16.63 6.17 -19.91
CA GLU A 41 16.24 7.57 -20.11
C GLU A 41 14.71 7.74 -20.06
N GLY A 42 14.24 8.74 -19.31
CA GLY A 42 12.82 9.07 -19.17
C GLY A 42 12.05 8.27 -18.11
N VAL A 43 12.68 7.36 -17.36
CA VAL A 43 12.08 6.66 -16.23
C VAL A 43 12.48 7.37 -14.93
N SER A 44 11.82 8.50 -14.63
CA SER A 44 11.93 9.10 -13.29
C SER A 44 10.91 8.46 -12.35
N PRO A 45 11.30 8.06 -11.12
CA PRO A 45 10.35 7.58 -10.14
C PRO A 45 9.34 8.71 -9.84
N ARG A 46 8.06 8.37 -9.85
CA ARG A 46 7.01 9.28 -9.41
C ARG A 46 7.06 9.30 -7.89
N ARG A 47 7.20 10.46 -7.29
CA ARG A 47 7.34 10.59 -5.84
C ARG A 47 6.02 10.28 -5.14
N PHE A 48 5.84 9.06 -4.66
CA PHE A 48 4.63 8.62 -4.00
C PHE A 48 4.35 9.44 -2.73
N ALA A 49 5.34 9.57 -1.86
CA ALA A 49 5.20 10.35 -0.64
C ALA A 49 4.86 11.83 -0.92
N ALA A 50 5.48 12.45 -1.94
CA ALA A 50 5.21 13.84 -2.31
C ALA A 50 3.77 14.05 -2.82
N ALA A 51 3.20 13.09 -3.53
CA ALA A 51 1.80 13.16 -4.00
C ALA A 51 0.78 13.15 -2.85
N LEU A 52 1.18 12.72 -1.66
CA LEU A 52 0.33 12.68 -0.47
C LEU A 52 0.39 13.95 0.38
N THR A 53 1.30 14.88 0.07
CA THR A 53 1.51 16.11 0.84
C THR A 53 0.98 17.37 0.11
N GLU A 54 0.24 17.19 -0.97
CA GLU A 54 -0.48 18.28 -1.62
C GLU A 54 -1.59 18.85 -0.71
N PRO A 55 -1.99 20.14 -0.89
CA PRO A 55 -3.04 20.73 -0.05
C PRO A 55 -4.35 19.95 -0.06
N GLY A 56 -4.90 19.73 1.12
CA GLY A 56 -6.08 18.91 1.36
C GLY A 56 -5.71 17.44 1.61
N ILE A 57 -6.69 16.65 2.09
CA ILE A 57 -6.44 15.23 2.33
C ILE A 57 -6.31 14.46 1.01
N ALA A 58 -5.19 13.78 0.82
CA ALA A 58 -4.93 12.97 -0.36
C ALA A 58 -5.71 11.63 -0.30
N VAL A 59 -6.01 11.06 -1.48
CA VAL A 59 -6.64 9.74 -1.57
C VAL A 59 -5.75 8.79 -2.36
N ILE A 60 -5.36 7.70 -1.71
CA ILE A 60 -4.75 6.53 -2.35
C ILE A 60 -5.89 5.57 -2.71
N ALA A 61 -6.17 5.44 -4.00
CA ALA A 61 -7.22 4.53 -4.49
C ALA A 61 -6.64 3.12 -4.65
N GLU A 62 -7.28 2.13 -4.02
CA GLU A 62 -6.77 0.76 -4.02
C GLU A 62 -7.49 -0.12 -5.05
N PHE A 63 -6.69 -0.80 -5.88
CA PHE A 63 -7.14 -1.90 -6.71
C PHE A 63 -6.95 -3.23 -5.98
N LYS A 64 -8.06 -3.94 -5.75
CA LYS A 64 -8.11 -5.20 -5.02
C LYS A 64 -9.30 -6.06 -5.45
N ARG A 65 -9.08 -7.26 -5.99
CA ARG A 65 -10.17 -8.14 -6.46
C ARG A 65 -10.96 -8.77 -5.34
N ARG A 66 -10.27 -9.20 -4.28
CA ARG A 66 -10.86 -9.86 -3.10
C ARG A 66 -10.10 -9.50 -1.83
N SER A 67 -10.69 -9.84 -0.69
CA SER A 67 -9.98 -9.80 0.59
C SER A 67 -10.46 -10.93 1.50
N PRO A 68 -9.65 -11.38 2.46
CA PRO A 68 -10.07 -12.41 3.42
C PRO A 68 -11.32 -12.04 4.21
N SER A 69 -11.52 -10.75 4.51
CA SER A 69 -12.65 -10.25 5.31
C SER A 69 -13.95 -10.04 4.53
N ALA A 70 -13.87 -9.69 3.25
CA ALA A 70 -15.02 -9.28 2.44
C ALA A 70 -15.30 -10.21 1.25
N GLY A 71 -14.47 -11.23 1.04
CA GLY A 71 -14.56 -12.12 -0.13
C GLY A 71 -14.26 -11.38 -1.44
N THR A 72 -14.88 -11.81 -2.53
CA THR A 72 -14.75 -11.17 -3.84
C THR A 72 -15.44 -9.80 -3.84
N LEU A 73 -14.72 -8.76 -4.20
CA LEU A 73 -15.22 -7.38 -4.25
C LEU A 73 -15.76 -7.05 -5.63
N ARG A 74 -15.10 -7.52 -6.66
CA ARG A 74 -15.52 -7.32 -8.06
C ARG A 74 -15.05 -8.50 -8.91
N HIS A 75 -15.95 -9.06 -9.68
CA HIS A 75 -15.62 -10.15 -10.61
C HIS A 75 -14.95 -9.60 -11.88
N ALA A 76 -13.80 -10.18 -12.26
CA ALA A 76 -13.05 -9.86 -13.47
C ALA A 76 -12.98 -8.34 -13.77
N PRO A 77 -12.49 -7.50 -12.85
CA PRO A 77 -12.43 -6.07 -13.07
C PRO A 77 -11.45 -5.75 -14.20
N ASN A 78 -11.83 -4.82 -15.08
CA ASN A 78 -10.89 -4.24 -16.03
C ASN A 78 -9.99 -3.25 -15.27
N LEU A 79 -8.77 -3.65 -14.98
CA LEU A 79 -7.80 -2.85 -14.23
C LEU A 79 -7.54 -1.50 -14.93
N HIS A 80 -7.35 -1.51 -16.25
CA HIS A 80 -7.05 -0.27 -17.01
C HIS A 80 -8.17 0.75 -16.91
N GLU A 81 -9.43 0.31 -17.00
CA GLU A 81 -10.58 1.21 -16.85
C GLU A 81 -10.71 1.74 -15.43
N LEU A 82 -10.49 0.88 -14.43
CA LEU A 82 -10.60 1.24 -13.02
C LEU A 82 -9.54 2.28 -12.63
N VAL A 83 -8.27 2.04 -12.95
CA VAL A 83 -7.21 2.99 -12.55
C VAL A 83 -7.35 4.33 -13.26
N ARG A 84 -7.80 4.36 -14.52
CA ARG A 84 -8.14 5.60 -15.22
C ARG A 84 -9.33 6.32 -14.59
N ALA A 85 -10.35 5.58 -14.12
CA ALA A 85 -11.47 6.16 -13.40
C ALA A 85 -11.02 6.77 -12.06
N TYR A 86 -10.10 6.11 -11.34
CA TYR A 86 -9.50 6.66 -10.13
C TYR A 86 -8.72 7.94 -10.40
N GLU A 87 -7.90 7.96 -11.45
CA GLU A 87 -7.15 9.16 -11.86
C GLU A 87 -8.10 10.32 -12.19
N ARG A 88 -9.11 10.10 -13.05
CA ARG A 88 -10.12 11.13 -13.38
C ARG A 88 -10.97 11.55 -12.17
N GLY A 89 -11.21 10.64 -11.23
CA GLY A 89 -11.89 10.90 -9.95
C GLY A 89 -11.07 11.74 -8.98
N GLY A 90 -9.78 11.93 -9.27
CA GLY A 90 -8.87 12.77 -8.50
C GLY A 90 -8.13 11.99 -7.41
N ALA A 91 -7.82 10.71 -7.59
CA ALA A 91 -6.85 10.01 -6.75
C ALA A 91 -5.48 10.69 -6.84
N ASN A 92 -4.76 10.74 -5.72
CA ASN A 92 -3.39 11.26 -5.68
C ASN A 92 -2.36 10.16 -5.94
N ALA A 93 -2.70 8.91 -5.60
CA ALA A 93 -1.87 7.73 -5.81
C ALA A 93 -2.73 6.48 -5.96
N LEU A 94 -2.11 5.39 -6.42
CA LEU A 94 -2.69 4.05 -6.46
C LEU A 94 -2.05 3.14 -5.42
N SER A 95 -2.84 2.21 -4.89
CA SER A 95 -2.40 1.02 -4.19
C SER A 95 -2.83 -0.20 -5.00
N VAL A 96 -1.91 -1.10 -5.32
CA VAL A 96 -2.19 -2.30 -6.10
C VAL A 96 -1.82 -3.53 -5.28
N LEU A 97 -2.82 -4.34 -4.93
CA LEU A 97 -2.61 -5.60 -4.22
C LEU A 97 -1.93 -6.60 -5.15
N THR A 98 -0.82 -7.19 -4.70
CA THR A 98 -0.06 -8.20 -5.46
C THR A 98 0.01 -9.57 -4.78
N GLU A 99 -0.54 -9.72 -3.58
CA GLU A 99 -0.63 -11.03 -2.91
C GLU A 99 -1.67 -11.90 -3.61
N GLU A 100 -1.24 -13.10 -4.06
CA GLU A 100 -2.00 -13.94 -4.98
C GLU A 100 -3.09 -14.77 -4.27
N LYS A 101 -2.71 -15.48 -3.21
CA LYS A 101 -3.53 -16.54 -2.61
C LYS A 101 -4.78 -16.01 -1.90
N HIS A 102 -4.68 -14.87 -1.23
CA HIS A 102 -5.73 -14.33 -0.37
C HIS A 102 -6.42 -13.10 -0.97
N PHE A 103 -5.73 -12.36 -1.85
CA PHE A 103 -6.23 -11.12 -2.44
C PHE A 103 -6.45 -11.20 -3.95
N ASP A 104 -6.06 -12.31 -4.60
CA ASP A 104 -6.19 -12.53 -6.04
C ASP A 104 -5.48 -11.43 -6.87
N GLY A 105 -4.35 -10.94 -6.32
CA GLY A 105 -3.49 -9.95 -6.95
C GLY A 105 -2.34 -10.59 -7.70
N THR A 106 -1.66 -9.84 -8.57
CA THR A 106 -0.42 -10.28 -9.22
C THR A 106 0.55 -9.11 -9.37
N LEU A 107 1.84 -9.41 -9.55
CA LEU A 107 2.84 -8.37 -9.79
C LEU A 107 2.63 -7.68 -11.15
N GLU A 108 2.09 -8.39 -12.13
CA GLU A 108 1.71 -7.87 -13.44
C GLU A 108 0.65 -6.78 -13.34
N ASP A 109 -0.20 -6.79 -12.30
CA ASP A 109 -1.18 -5.73 -12.07
C ASP A 109 -0.51 -4.37 -11.82
N VAL A 110 0.66 -4.33 -11.18
CA VAL A 110 1.44 -3.10 -11.02
C VAL A 110 1.92 -2.59 -12.37
N THR A 111 2.47 -3.48 -13.21
CA THR A 111 2.94 -3.13 -14.55
C THR A 111 1.79 -2.64 -15.45
N ALA A 112 0.63 -3.31 -15.37
CA ALA A 112 -0.56 -2.93 -16.11
C ALA A 112 -1.13 -1.57 -15.64
N ALA A 113 -1.16 -1.33 -14.32
CA ALA A 113 -1.56 -0.03 -13.74
C ALA A 113 -0.62 1.09 -14.18
N ARG A 114 0.70 0.83 -14.18
CA ARG A 114 1.71 1.79 -14.67
C ARG A 114 1.50 2.18 -16.13
N ALA A 115 1.10 1.24 -16.97
CA ALA A 115 0.81 1.49 -18.38
C ALA A 115 -0.52 2.25 -18.60
N ALA A 116 -1.41 2.24 -17.61
CA ALA A 116 -2.76 2.80 -17.74
C ALA A 116 -2.92 4.22 -17.19
N CYS A 117 -2.06 4.70 -16.28
CA CYS A 117 -2.18 6.01 -15.63
C CYS A 117 -0.84 6.64 -15.27
N GLU A 118 -0.87 7.92 -14.91
CA GLU A 118 0.31 8.70 -14.49
C GLU A 118 0.47 8.76 -12.97
N LEU A 119 -0.45 8.21 -12.17
CA LEU A 119 -0.39 8.24 -10.72
C LEU A 119 0.82 7.44 -10.18
N PRO A 120 1.42 7.85 -9.05
CA PRO A 120 2.39 7.02 -8.36
C PRO A 120 1.72 5.77 -7.77
N ILE A 121 2.46 4.64 -7.76
CA ILE A 121 1.91 3.33 -7.44
C ILE A 121 2.63 2.70 -6.24
N LEU A 122 1.85 2.34 -5.23
CA LEU A 122 2.25 1.50 -4.11
C LEU A 122 2.02 0.02 -4.47
N ARG A 123 3.08 -0.81 -4.42
CA ARG A 123 2.93 -2.27 -4.32
C ARG A 123 2.43 -2.62 -2.93
N LYS A 124 1.18 -3.01 -2.80
CA LYS A 124 0.55 -3.45 -1.54
C LYS A 124 0.70 -4.97 -1.44
N ASP A 125 1.65 -5.43 -0.62
CA ASP A 125 2.01 -6.84 -0.47
C ASP A 125 2.59 -7.09 0.92
N PHE A 126 2.76 -8.36 1.31
CA PHE A 126 3.49 -8.76 2.50
C PHE A 126 4.97 -8.94 2.15
N ILE A 127 5.75 -7.86 2.27
CA ILE A 127 7.17 -7.86 1.92
C ILE A 127 7.98 -8.39 3.10
N LEU A 128 8.69 -9.51 2.87
CA LEU A 128 9.49 -10.24 3.86
C LEU A 128 10.97 -10.35 3.46
N ASP A 129 11.32 -9.97 2.25
CA ASP A 129 12.66 -10.19 1.70
C ASP A 129 13.02 -9.10 0.70
N GLU A 130 14.32 -8.77 0.58
CA GLU A 130 14.79 -7.79 -0.38
C GLU A 130 14.50 -8.16 -1.84
N TYR A 131 14.38 -9.44 -2.14
CA TYR A 131 13.96 -9.92 -3.46
C TYR A 131 12.66 -9.25 -3.91
N GLN A 132 11.68 -9.11 -3.01
CA GLN A 132 10.40 -8.47 -3.32
C GLN A 132 10.53 -6.95 -3.58
N LEU A 133 11.56 -6.29 -3.03
CA LEU A 133 11.86 -4.90 -3.36
C LEU A 133 12.35 -4.73 -4.80
N TYR A 134 13.18 -5.67 -5.26
CA TYR A 134 13.63 -5.69 -6.66
C TYR A 134 12.49 -6.05 -7.61
N GLU A 135 11.62 -7.01 -7.25
CA GLU A 135 10.39 -7.28 -8.00
C GLU A 135 9.52 -6.01 -8.15
N ALA A 136 9.34 -5.25 -7.06
CA ALA A 136 8.60 -3.99 -7.08
C ALA A 136 9.23 -2.98 -8.05
N LYS A 137 10.56 -2.88 -8.03
CA LYS A 137 11.31 -1.99 -8.94
C LYS A 137 11.15 -2.41 -10.40
N VAL A 138 11.26 -3.70 -10.70
CA VAL A 138 11.08 -4.25 -12.06
C VAL A 138 9.65 -4.04 -12.54
N ALA A 139 8.64 -4.21 -11.68
CA ALA A 139 7.25 -3.92 -11.99
C ALA A 139 6.94 -2.41 -12.09
N ARG A 140 7.93 -1.54 -11.79
CA ARG A 140 7.82 -0.07 -11.83
C ARG A 140 6.85 0.49 -10.78
N ALA A 141 6.79 -0.12 -9.60
CA ALA A 141 6.22 0.52 -8.42
C ALA A 141 7.07 1.73 -7.99
N ASP A 142 6.46 2.72 -7.36
CA ASP A 142 7.12 3.90 -6.80
C ASP A 142 7.28 3.79 -5.28
N ALA A 143 6.44 2.96 -4.66
CA ALA A 143 6.46 2.71 -3.23
C ALA A 143 6.17 1.25 -2.91
N VAL A 144 6.57 0.83 -1.72
CA VAL A 144 6.31 -0.49 -1.15
C VAL A 144 5.74 -0.38 0.26
N LEU A 145 5.04 -1.44 0.69
CA LEU A 145 4.51 -1.59 2.04
C LEU A 145 5.47 -2.41 2.89
N LEU A 146 5.79 -1.93 4.09
CA LEU A 146 6.41 -2.73 5.14
C LEU A 146 5.47 -2.76 6.36
N ILE A 147 5.09 -3.94 6.82
CA ILE A 147 4.15 -4.14 7.92
C ILE A 147 4.95 -4.48 9.20
N VAL A 148 4.87 -3.63 10.23
CA VAL A 148 5.62 -3.84 11.47
C VAL A 148 5.27 -5.17 12.13
N ALA A 149 3.99 -5.55 12.15
CA ALA A 149 3.53 -6.82 12.71
C ALA A 149 4.06 -8.08 11.98
N ALA A 150 4.58 -7.93 10.75
CA ALA A 150 5.06 -9.03 9.92
C ALA A 150 6.58 -9.24 9.97
N LEU A 151 7.33 -8.30 10.56
CA LEU A 151 8.79 -8.23 10.44
C LEU A 151 9.46 -8.05 11.81
N GLU A 152 10.57 -8.76 12.00
CA GLU A 152 11.46 -8.48 13.11
C GLU A 152 12.14 -7.10 12.93
N HIS A 153 12.44 -6.41 14.03
CA HIS A 153 12.96 -5.03 14.01
C HIS A 153 14.19 -4.86 13.09
N GLN A 154 15.15 -5.78 13.14
CA GLN A 154 16.35 -5.72 12.28
C GLN A 154 16.02 -5.88 10.80
N GLN A 155 15.11 -6.80 10.48
CA GLN A 155 14.65 -7.04 9.12
C GLN A 155 13.87 -5.83 8.57
N LEU A 156 12.96 -5.27 9.37
CA LEU A 156 12.21 -4.06 9.02
C LEU A 156 13.15 -2.88 8.70
N SER A 157 14.15 -2.65 9.55
CA SER A 157 15.16 -1.60 9.34
C SER A 157 15.99 -1.82 8.08
N ALA A 158 16.42 -3.07 7.84
CA ALA A 158 17.20 -3.42 6.65
C ALA A 158 16.39 -3.24 5.36
N LEU A 159 15.14 -3.71 5.34
CA LEU A 159 14.25 -3.57 4.18
C LEU A 159 13.89 -2.10 3.92
N ASN A 160 13.65 -1.29 4.97
CA ASN A 160 13.39 0.14 4.82
C ASN A 160 14.59 0.84 4.16
N THR A 161 15.80 0.61 4.66
CA THR A 161 17.03 1.19 4.08
C THR A 161 17.25 0.72 2.64
N ARG A 162 17.02 -0.57 2.37
CA ARG A 162 17.20 -1.12 1.03
C ARG A 162 16.20 -0.54 0.03
N ALA A 163 14.92 -0.43 0.40
CA ALA A 163 13.89 0.18 -0.44
C ALA A 163 14.26 1.63 -0.82
N GLN A 164 14.68 2.44 0.17
CA GLN A 164 15.14 3.81 -0.07
C GLN A 164 16.35 3.87 -1.01
N THR A 165 17.32 2.95 -0.87
CA THR A 165 18.49 2.85 -1.77
C THR A 165 18.06 2.53 -3.21
N LEU A 166 16.98 1.76 -3.39
CA LEU A 166 16.39 1.46 -4.69
C LEU A 166 15.54 2.62 -5.25
N GLY A 167 15.39 3.72 -4.48
CA GLY A 167 14.54 4.87 -4.86
C GLY A 167 13.05 4.55 -4.77
N LEU A 168 12.65 3.64 -3.87
CA LEU A 168 11.26 3.35 -3.53
C LEU A 168 10.88 4.11 -2.25
N ASP A 169 9.74 4.79 -2.25
CA ASP A 169 9.13 5.29 -1.02
C ASP A 169 8.61 4.10 -0.20
N VAL A 170 8.59 4.23 1.14
CA VAL A 170 8.19 3.15 2.03
C VAL A 170 7.01 3.59 2.88
N LEU A 171 5.85 2.95 2.70
CA LEU A 171 4.72 3.06 3.62
C LEU A 171 4.90 2.02 4.73
N VAL A 172 5.17 2.49 5.97
CA VAL A 172 5.32 1.59 7.13
C VAL A 172 3.99 1.48 7.85
N GLU A 173 3.36 0.29 7.75
CA GLU A 173 2.04 0.03 8.33
C GLU A 173 2.14 -0.35 9.81
N VAL A 174 1.31 0.28 10.64
CA VAL A 174 1.21 0.07 12.08
C VAL A 174 -0.25 -0.09 12.53
N HIS A 175 -0.47 -0.87 13.62
CA HIS A 175 -1.80 -1.16 14.17
C HIS A 175 -1.98 -0.65 15.60
N ASP A 176 -0.90 -0.38 16.30
CA ASP A 176 -0.94 0.10 17.67
C ASP A 176 0.26 0.98 18.02
N ARG A 177 0.30 1.41 19.31
CA ARG A 177 1.33 2.31 19.84
C ARG A 177 2.72 1.70 19.84
N ASP A 178 2.87 0.42 20.08
CA ASP A 178 4.19 -0.23 20.18
C ASP A 178 4.76 -0.44 18.78
N GLU A 179 3.92 -0.76 17.80
CA GLU A 179 4.28 -0.79 16.38
C GLU A 179 4.64 0.61 15.87
N LEU A 180 3.88 1.65 16.26
CA LEU A 180 4.21 3.04 15.93
C LEU A 180 5.59 3.42 16.46
N ARG A 181 5.90 3.09 17.71
CA ARG A 181 7.24 3.35 18.29
C ARG A 181 8.34 2.62 17.52
N THR A 182 8.07 1.41 17.05
CA THR A 182 9.00 0.64 16.23
C THR A 182 9.22 1.30 14.87
N ALA A 183 8.17 1.75 14.20
CA ALA A 183 8.26 2.49 12.94
C ALA A 183 9.06 3.79 13.09
N LEU A 184 8.81 4.56 14.15
CA LEU A 184 9.54 5.80 14.42
C LEU A 184 11.04 5.53 14.72
N LYS A 185 11.38 4.44 15.41
CA LYS A 185 12.78 4.07 15.69
C LYS A 185 13.61 3.75 14.47
N ILE A 186 12.99 3.21 13.41
CA ILE A 186 13.69 2.95 12.13
C ILE A 186 13.70 4.18 11.22
N GLY A 187 13.18 5.32 11.67
CA GLY A 187 13.14 6.57 10.90
C GLY A 187 12.10 6.59 9.80
N ALA A 188 10.94 5.93 10.00
CA ALA A 188 9.86 5.96 9.02
C ALA A 188 9.30 7.40 8.87
N GLU A 189 9.29 7.92 7.63
CA GLU A 189 8.79 9.25 7.29
C GLU A 189 7.35 9.21 6.76
N LEU A 190 6.88 8.03 6.30
CA LEU A 190 5.53 7.78 5.81
C LEU A 190 4.95 6.59 6.57
N ILE A 191 3.95 6.83 7.41
CA ILE A 191 3.33 5.84 8.30
C ILE A 191 1.88 5.62 7.91
N GLY A 192 1.52 4.35 7.69
CA GLY A 192 0.15 3.90 7.49
C GLY A 192 -0.44 3.40 8.82
N VAL A 193 -1.47 4.05 9.33
CA VAL A 193 -2.23 3.53 10.47
C VAL A 193 -3.38 2.69 9.93
N ASN A 194 -3.28 1.37 10.06
CA ASN A 194 -4.32 0.48 9.61
C ASN A 194 -5.39 0.29 10.71
N ASN A 195 -6.59 0.81 10.43
CA ASN A 195 -7.74 0.68 11.33
C ASN A 195 -8.28 -0.76 11.40
N ARG A 196 -7.86 -1.64 10.48
CA ARG A 196 -8.21 -3.07 10.49
C ARG A 196 -7.14 -3.87 11.21
N ASP A 197 -7.55 -4.62 12.22
CA ASP A 197 -6.68 -5.59 12.88
C ASP A 197 -6.46 -6.81 11.97
N LEU A 198 -5.20 -7.18 11.72
CA LEU A 198 -4.86 -8.31 10.86
C LEU A 198 -5.04 -9.68 11.55
N ARG A 199 -5.33 -9.68 12.85
CA ARG A 199 -5.56 -10.91 13.64
C ARG A 199 -6.98 -11.44 13.48
N ASP A 200 -7.99 -10.53 13.48
CA ASP A 200 -9.42 -10.86 13.48
C ASP A 200 -10.26 -10.07 12.45
N PHE A 201 -9.64 -9.14 11.71
CA PHE A 201 -10.25 -8.23 10.74
C PHE A 201 -11.26 -7.22 11.32
N SER A 202 -11.34 -7.04 12.61
CA SER A 202 -12.11 -5.96 13.21
C SER A 202 -11.60 -4.59 12.72
N VAL A 203 -12.52 -3.64 12.55
CA VAL A 203 -12.19 -2.29 12.08
C VAL A 203 -12.52 -1.27 13.17
N ASP A 204 -11.52 -0.52 13.57
CA ASP A 204 -11.63 0.55 14.55
C ASP A 204 -11.21 1.87 13.90
N VAL A 205 -12.18 2.59 13.34
CA VAL A 205 -11.96 3.82 12.58
C VAL A 205 -11.37 4.99 13.41
N GLU A 206 -11.42 4.89 14.74
CA GLU A 206 -10.85 5.91 15.63
C GLU A 206 -9.36 5.64 15.96
N ARG A 207 -8.81 4.49 15.55
CA ARG A 207 -7.41 4.12 15.82
C ARG A 207 -6.44 5.17 15.32
N THR A 208 -6.62 5.64 14.09
CA THR A 208 -5.75 6.68 13.52
C THR A 208 -5.74 7.93 14.38
N GLU A 209 -6.90 8.45 14.77
CA GLU A 209 -7.00 9.66 15.59
C GLU A 209 -6.31 9.50 16.95
N ARG A 210 -6.46 8.33 17.59
CA ARG A 210 -5.80 8.06 18.88
C ARG A 210 -4.29 8.03 18.79
N LEU A 211 -3.73 7.61 17.64
CA LEU A 211 -2.28 7.55 17.46
C LEU A 211 -1.66 8.87 16.99
N MET A 212 -2.45 9.75 16.34
CA MET A 212 -1.97 11.04 15.83
C MET A 212 -1.22 11.87 16.88
N GLY A 213 -1.68 11.87 18.13
CA GLY A 213 -1.05 12.61 19.21
C GLY A 213 0.37 12.14 19.60
N GLU A 214 0.81 10.99 19.11
CA GLU A 214 2.13 10.39 19.36
C GLU A 214 3.07 10.44 18.16
N ILE A 215 2.56 10.89 17.00
CA ILE A 215 3.33 10.99 15.76
C ILE A 215 3.99 12.37 15.68
N PRO A 216 5.33 12.44 15.54
CA PRO A 216 6.04 13.70 15.41
C PRO A 216 5.63 14.50 14.18
N THR A 217 5.70 15.84 14.28
CA THR A 217 5.63 16.73 13.12
C THR A 217 6.69 16.35 12.09
N GLY A 218 6.31 16.34 10.81
CA GLY A 218 7.20 15.96 9.70
C GLY A 218 7.04 14.53 9.23
N VAL A 219 6.32 13.67 9.98
CA VAL A 219 5.92 12.35 9.52
C VAL A 219 4.59 12.46 8.75
N THR A 220 4.55 11.93 7.54
CA THR A 220 3.34 11.85 6.73
C THR A 220 2.49 10.66 7.18
N VAL A 221 1.22 10.91 7.52
CA VAL A 221 0.31 9.87 8.02
C VAL A 221 -0.75 9.52 7.01
N VAL A 222 -0.92 8.21 6.77
CA VAL A 222 -1.99 7.63 5.95
C VAL A 222 -2.94 6.85 6.87
N SER A 223 -4.25 7.13 6.81
CA SER A 223 -5.27 6.30 7.46
C SER A 223 -5.78 5.23 6.51
N GLU A 224 -5.74 3.97 6.94
CA GLU A 224 -6.14 2.83 6.10
C GLU A 224 -7.34 2.09 6.70
N SER A 225 -8.17 1.54 5.84
CA SER A 225 -9.36 0.74 6.18
C SER A 225 -10.51 1.50 6.85
N GLY A 226 -11.75 1.11 6.50
CA GLY A 226 -12.97 1.59 7.14
C GLY A 226 -13.47 2.96 6.67
N ILE A 227 -12.87 3.53 5.63
CA ILE A 227 -13.19 4.86 5.12
C ILE A 227 -14.15 4.74 3.94
N ALA A 228 -15.34 5.36 4.06
CA ALA A 228 -16.40 5.26 3.08
C ALA A 228 -17.21 6.55 2.88
N ARG A 229 -17.04 7.57 3.73
CA ARG A 229 -17.89 8.77 3.74
C ARG A 229 -17.07 10.05 3.80
N PRO A 230 -17.50 11.13 3.14
CA PRO A 230 -16.81 12.44 3.13
C PRO A 230 -16.54 13.01 4.53
N GLU A 231 -17.46 12.78 5.48
CA GLU A 231 -17.30 13.27 6.85
C GLU A 231 -16.10 12.65 7.56
N GLN A 232 -15.78 11.37 7.24
CA GLN A 232 -14.60 10.71 7.79
C GLN A 232 -13.31 11.33 7.25
N LEU A 233 -13.28 11.70 5.95
CA LEU A 233 -12.13 12.40 5.38
C LEU A 233 -11.89 13.73 6.08
N ARG A 234 -12.95 14.56 6.22
CA ARG A 234 -12.83 15.85 6.91
C ARG A 234 -12.33 15.71 8.33
N LYS A 235 -12.87 14.74 9.09
CA LYS A 235 -12.44 14.47 10.46
C LYS A 235 -10.96 14.09 10.55
N LEU A 236 -10.49 13.26 9.61
CA LEU A 236 -9.08 12.86 9.53
C LEU A 236 -8.17 14.02 9.09
N GLU A 237 -8.62 14.85 8.16
CA GLU A 237 -7.91 16.06 7.73
C GLU A 237 -7.77 17.05 8.88
N ASP A 238 -8.84 17.31 9.63
CA ASP A 238 -8.83 18.17 10.83
C ASP A 238 -7.89 17.63 11.93
N ALA A 239 -7.72 16.30 11.97
CA ALA A 239 -6.76 15.64 12.86
C ALA A 239 -5.30 15.69 12.36
N GLY A 240 -5.04 16.22 11.17
CA GLY A 240 -3.70 16.34 10.57
C GLY A 240 -3.25 15.12 9.78
N VAL A 241 -4.15 14.21 9.41
CA VAL A 241 -3.86 13.07 8.52
C VAL A 241 -3.68 13.58 7.09
N ALA A 242 -2.57 13.21 6.47
CA ALA A 242 -2.21 13.69 5.13
C ALA A 242 -2.97 12.94 4.02
N ALA A 243 -3.22 11.65 4.20
CA ALA A 243 -3.86 10.82 3.18
C ALA A 243 -4.75 9.71 3.77
N VAL A 244 -5.65 9.21 2.94
CA VAL A 244 -6.45 8.02 3.23
C VAL A 244 -6.26 6.97 2.14
N LEU A 245 -6.25 5.69 2.52
CA LEU A 245 -6.23 4.57 1.59
C LEU A 245 -7.63 3.93 1.53
N VAL A 246 -8.24 3.92 0.33
CA VAL A 246 -9.62 3.49 0.11
C VAL A 246 -9.69 2.46 -0.99
N GLY A 247 -10.13 1.25 -0.64
CA GLY A 247 -10.27 0.14 -1.58
C GLY A 247 -11.71 -0.36 -1.70
N GLU A 248 -12.27 -0.93 -0.64
CA GLU A 248 -13.54 -1.66 -0.70
C GLU A 248 -14.69 -0.79 -1.24
N THR A 249 -14.82 0.44 -0.77
CA THR A 249 -15.84 1.40 -1.22
C THR A 249 -15.75 1.65 -2.73
N LEU A 250 -14.55 1.85 -3.26
CA LEU A 250 -14.32 2.13 -4.67
C LEU A 250 -14.49 0.88 -5.54
N MET A 251 -14.00 -0.27 -5.07
CA MET A 251 -14.13 -1.54 -5.81
C MET A 251 -15.58 -2.02 -5.94
N ARG A 252 -16.43 -1.76 -4.94
CA ARG A 252 -17.85 -2.12 -4.97
C ARG A 252 -18.71 -1.13 -5.76
N SER A 253 -18.21 0.05 -6.07
CA SER A 253 -18.96 1.07 -6.80
C SER A 253 -19.15 0.68 -8.26
N THR A 254 -20.35 0.91 -8.80
CA THR A 254 -20.62 0.79 -10.25
C THR A 254 -19.96 1.92 -11.05
N ASP A 255 -19.77 3.09 -10.41
CA ASP A 255 -19.06 4.25 -10.95
C ASP A 255 -17.95 4.69 -9.98
N PRO A 256 -16.73 4.14 -10.11
CA PRO A 256 -15.62 4.45 -9.22
C PRO A 256 -15.15 5.90 -9.30
N GLU A 257 -15.27 6.54 -10.45
CA GLU A 257 -14.92 7.96 -10.65
C GLU A 257 -15.85 8.85 -9.83
N ALA A 258 -17.17 8.69 -9.97
CA ALA A 258 -18.16 9.44 -9.22
C ALA A 258 -18.08 9.15 -7.71
N ALA A 259 -17.84 7.89 -7.32
CA ALA A 259 -17.66 7.52 -5.93
C ALA A 259 -16.47 8.24 -5.28
N LEU A 260 -15.35 8.33 -6.00
CA LEU A 260 -14.15 9.02 -5.53
C LEU A 260 -14.38 10.54 -5.43
N ARG A 261 -15.03 11.16 -6.44
CA ARG A 261 -15.39 12.57 -6.38
C ARG A 261 -16.30 12.88 -5.20
N THR A 262 -17.32 12.05 -4.99
CA THR A 262 -18.23 12.16 -3.83
C THR A 262 -17.49 12.06 -2.51
N LEU A 263 -16.58 11.07 -2.38
CA LEU A 263 -15.77 10.89 -1.19
C LEU A 263 -14.92 12.12 -0.87
N ARG A 264 -14.38 12.78 -1.90
CA ARG A 264 -13.61 14.02 -1.77
C ARG A 264 -14.47 15.29 -1.57
N GLY A 265 -15.82 15.16 -1.52
CA GLY A 265 -16.73 16.30 -1.44
C GLY A 265 -16.75 17.17 -2.71
N ARG A 266 -16.40 16.59 -3.85
CA ARG A 266 -16.46 17.26 -5.18
C ARG A 266 -17.62 16.64 -5.94
N SER A 267 -18.69 17.39 -6.10
CA SER A 267 -19.86 17.02 -6.93
C SER A 267 -19.59 17.26 -8.41
#